data_7fcf4ec596e03cece309738433688591
#
_entry.id   7fcf4ec596e03cece309738433688591
#
_cell.length_a   1.000
_cell.length_b   1.000
_cell.length_c   1.000
_cell.angle_alpha   90.00
_cell.angle_beta   90.00
_cell.angle_gamma   90.00
#
_symmetry.space_group_name_H-M   'P 1'
#
loop_
_entity.id
_entity.type
_entity.pdbx_description
1 polymer ?
#
loop_
_entity_poly.entity_id
_entity_poly.type
_entity_poly.pdbx_seq_one_letter_code
_entity_poly.pdbx_strand_id
1 'polypeptide(L)' 'MSVKEYMKEKLWPILVKTVQASVLYPNRKAYVRETILQEKPEITPSELAVRLNMPLGEALVILYELEEEKSSA' A
#
# COMPACT_ATOMS: atom_id res chain seq x y z
N MET A 1 -14.84 -20.42 -7.96
CA MET A 1 -14.08 -19.26 -7.47
C MET A 1 -13.55 -19.53 -6.06
N SER A 2 -12.29 -19.32 -5.84
CA SER A 2 -11.70 -19.51 -4.52
C SER A 2 -11.98 -18.31 -3.63
N VAL A 3 -11.84 -18.49 -2.32
CA VAL A 3 -11.99 -17.40 -1.36
C VAL A 3 -10.98 -16.28 -1.68
N LYS A 4 -9.77 -16.67 -2.06
CA LYS A 4 -8.71 -15.71 -2.39
C LYS A 4 -9.09 -14.85 -3.60
N GLU A 5 -9.65 -15.46 -4.62
CA GLU A 5 -10.09 -14.71 -5.80
C GLU A 5 -11.25 -13.79 -5.49
N TYR A 6 -12.22 -14.27 -4.68
CA TYR A 6 -13.33 -13.45 -4.25
C TYR A 6 -12.84 -12.22 -3.49
N MET A 7 -11.92 -12.42 -2.55
CA MET A 7 -11.36 -11.31 -1.78
C MET A 7 -10.67 -10.30 -2.68
N LYS A 8 -9.89 -10.78 -3.65
CA LYS A 8 -9.18 -9.91 -4.57
C LYS A 8 -10.15 -9.06 -5.40
N GLU A 9 -11.23 -9.65 -5.88
CA GLU A 9 -12.19 -8.96 -6.74
C GLU A 9 -13.14 -8.04 -5.98
N LYS A 10 -13.52 -8.41 -4.76
CA LYS A 10 -14.56 -7.70 -4.01
C LYS A 10 -14.03 -6.86 -2.87
N LEU A 11 -13.08 -7.40 -2.10
CA LEU A 11 -12.60 -6.72 -0.91
C LEU A 11 -11.43 -5.79 -1.17
N TRP A 12 -10.59 -6.09 -2.15
CA TRP A 12 -9.46 -5.23 -2.47
C TRP A 12 -9.88 -3.82 -2.89
N PRO A 13 -10.86 -3.65 -3.78
CA PRO A 13 -11.32 -2.29 -4.12
C PRO A 13 -11.88 -1.54 -2.93
N ILE A 14 -12.55 -2.23 -2.01
CA ILE A 14 -13.07 -1.60 -0.78
C ILE A 14 -11.91 -1.13 0.08
N LEU A 15 -10.89 -1.98 0.26
CA LEU A 15 -9.72 -1.62 1.04
C LEU A 15 -9.00 -0.41 0.45
N VAL A 16 -8.81 -0.39 -0.87
CA VAL A 16 -8.16 0.72 -1.55
C VAL A 16 -8.91 2.03 -1.28
N LYS A 17 -10.24 2.02 -1.45
CA LYS A 17 -11.04 3.23 -1.21
C LYS A 17 -10.97 3.67 0.24
N THR A 18 -10.98 2.73 1.18
CA THR A 18 -10.91 3.03 2.60
C THR A 18 -9.59 3.71 2.94
N VAL A 19 -8.50 3.19 2.42
CA VAL A 19 -7.18 3.76 2.66
C VAL A 19 -7.04 5.13 2.00
N GLN A 20 -7.52 5.27 0.77
CA GLN A 20 -7.43 6.54 0.05
C GLN A 20 -8.25 7.65 0.71
N ALA A 21 -9.28 7.29 1.48
CA ALA A 21 -10.07 8.26 2.22
C ALA A 21 -9.37 8.75 3.49
N SER A 22 -8.27 8.12 3.88
CA SER A 22 -7.52 8.55 5.06
C SER A 22 -6.87 9.90 4.82
N VAL A 23 -6.99 10.79 5.81
CA VAL A 23 -6.36 12.12 5.73
C VAL A 23 -4.84 12.04 5.58
N LEU A 24 -4.23 11.03 6.18
CA LEU A 24 -2.78 10.88 6.18
C LEU A 24 -2.23 10.15 4.95
N TYR A 25 -3.11 9.57 4.14
CA TYR A 25 -2.69 8.71 3.05
C TYR A 25 -1.77 9.41 2.03
N PRO A 26 -2.09 10.60 1.52
CA PRO A 26 -1.23 11.24 0.52
C PRO A 26 0.18 11.52 1.06
N ASN A 27 0.27 11.97 2.31
CA ASN A 27 1.54 12.28 2.93
C ASN A 27 2.38 11.01 3.17
N ARG A 28 1.73 9.95 3.64
CA ARG A 28 2.40 8.68 3.87
C ARG A 28 2.89 8.05 2.57
N LYS A 29 2.06 8.11 1.53
CA LYS A 29 2.45 7.59 0.23
C LYS A 29 3.67 8.33 -0.32
N ALA A 30 3.66 9.66 -0.24
CA ALA A 30 4.79 10.47 -0.70
C ALA A 30 6.05 10.15 0.09
N TYR A 31 5.94 10.02 1.41
CA TYR A 31 7.08 9.70 2.25
C TYR A 31 7.69 8.34 1.89
N VAL A 32 6.83 7.34 1.66
CA VAL A 32 7.30 6.01 1.27
C VAL A 32 8.03 6.09 -0.07
N ARG A 33 7.45 6.80 -1.03
CA ARG A 33 8.06 6.94 -2.36
C ARG A 33 9.43 7.62 -2.28
N GLU A 34 9.52 8.71 -1.54
CA GLU A 34 10.70 9.58 -1.57
C GLU A 34 11.79 9.17 -0.59
N THR A 35 11.42 8.47 0.48
CA THR A 35 12.37 8.14 1.54
C THR A 35 12.55 6.64 1.72
N ILE A 36 11.47 5.93 2.03
CA ILE A 36 11.56 4.52 2.40
C ILE A 36 12.06 3.65 1.25
N LEU A 37 11.49 3.84 0.06
CA LEU A 37 11.88 3.02 -1.09
C LEU A 37 13.27 3.36 -1.62
N GLN A 38 13.77 4.55 -1.32
CA GLN A 38 15.14 4.91 -1.67
C GLN A 38 16.14 4.16 -0.78
N GLU A 39 15.79 3.96 0.48
CA GLU A 39 16.63 3.24 1.44
C GLU A 39 16.50 1.73 1.30
N LYS A 40 15.29 1.24 1.08
CA LYS A 40 15.00 -0.19 1.01
C LYS A 40 13.94 -0.48 -0.04
N PRO A 41 14.36 -0.61 -1.33
CA PRO A 41 13.41 -0.85 -2.42
C PRO A 41 12.59 -2.12 -2.30
N GLU A 42 13.10 -3.13 -1.58
CA GLU A 42 12.44 -4.43 -1.42
C GLU A 42 11.68 -4.55 -0.10
N ILE A 43 11.36 -3.43 0.55
CA ILE A 43 10.64 -3.47 1.83
C ILE A 43 9.29 -4.18 1.65
N THR A 44 8.95 -5.04 2.62
CA THR A 44 7.67 -5.77 2.61
C THR A 44 6.59 -4.92 3.28
N PRO A 45 5.29 -5.21 2.99
CA PRO A 45 4.20 -4.51 3.68
C PRO A 45 4.27 -4.62 5.20
N SER A 46 4.64 -5.80 5.71
CA SER A 46 4.76 -6.00 7.16
C SER A 46 5.86 -5.11 7.76
N GLU A 47 7.00 -5.03 7.10
CA GLU A 47 8.09 -4.18 7.55
C GLU A 47 7.69 -2.70 7.51
N LEU A 48 7.01 -2.29 6.45
CA LEU A 48 6.56 -0.91 6.33
C LEU A 48 5.56 -0.55 7.42
N ALA A 49 4.61 -1.45 7.68
CA ALA A 49 3.59 -1.23 8.70
C ALA A 49 4.23 -1.01 10.07
N VAL A 50 5.22 -1.82 10.42
CA VAL A 50 5.92 -1.68 11.70
C VAL A 50 6.73 -0.38 11.73
N ARG A 51 7.46 -0.11 10.67
CA ARG A 51 8.36 1.04 10.61
C ARG A 51 7.64 2.37 10.76
N LEU A 52 6.50 2.52 10.09
CA LEU A 52 5.72 3.76 10.12
C LEU A 52 4.54 3.72 11.08
N ASN A 53 4.41 2.62 11.82
CA ASN A 53 3.31 2.43 12.77
C ASN A 53 1.94 2.67 12.10
N MET A 54 1.72 1.98 10.98
CA MET A 54 0.47 2.06 10.25
C MET A 54 -0.17 0.68 10.13
N PRO A 55 -1.48 0.62 9.89
CA PRO A 55 -2.15 -0.66 9.66
C PRO A 55 -1.56 -1.39 8.45
N LEU A 56 -1.52 -2.72 8.52
CA LEU A 56 -0.99 -3.53 7.42
C LEU A 56 -1.73 -3.27 6.11
N GLY A 57 -3.06 -3.09 6.17
CA GLY A 57 -3.85 -2.81 4.97
C GLY A 57 -3.41 -1.54 4.27
N GLU A 58 -3.08 -0.50 5.04
CA GLU A 58 -2.59 0.75 4.46
C GLU A 58 -1.22 0.55 3.81
N ALA A 59 -0.32 -0.18 4.47
CA ALA A 59 0.99 -0.48 3.90
C ALA A 59 0.87 -1.25 2.58
N LEU A 60 -0.04 -2.24 2.54
CA LEU A 60 -0.29 -3.01 1.34
C LEU A 60 -0.74 -2.12 0.18
N VAL A 61 -1.71 -1.24 0.44
CA VAL A 61 -2.25 -0.35 -0.59
C VAL A 61 -1.17 0.61 -1.09
N ILE A 62 -0.41 1.21 -0.19
CA ILE A 62 0.65 2.15 -0.56
C ILE A 62 1.68 1.48 -1.47
N LEU A 63 2.19 0.32 -1.06
CA LEU A 63 3.21 -0.37 -1.85
C LEU A 63 2.66 -0.86 -3.19
N TYR A 64 1.42 -1.34 -3.19
CA TYR A 64 0.77 -1.78 -4.42
C TYR A 64 0.64 -0.62 -5.42
N GLU A 65 0.17 0.53 -4.95
CA GLU A 65 -0.03 1.67 -5.83
C GLU A 65 1.29 2.24 -6.35
N LEU A 66 2.31 2.27 -5.51
CA LEU A 66 3.62 2.74 -5.96
C LEU A 66 4.23 1.80 -6.99
N GLU A 67 4.03 0.50 -6.83
CA GLU A 67 4.49 -0.49 -7.80
C GLU A 67 3.75 -0.32 -9.14
N GLU A 68 2.44 -0.07 -9.10
CA GLU A 68 1.65 0.17 -10.31
C GLU A 68 2.09 1.45 -11.02
N GLU A 69 2.38 2.50 -10.28
CA GLU A 69 2.87 3.75 -10.86
C GLU A 69 4.20 3.54 -11.56
N LYS A 70 5.08 2.76 -10.94
CA LYS A 70 6.39 2.45 -11.52
C LYS A 70 6.24 1.63 -12.81
N SER A 71 5.32 0.67 -12.81
CA SER A 71 5.08 -0.17 -13.98
C SER A 71 4.44 0.59 -15.14
N SER A 72 3.70 1.66 -14.83
CA SER A 72 3.02 2.48 -15.84
C SER A 72 3.95 3.50 -16.50
N ALA A 73 5.07 3.74 -15.90
CA ALA A 73 6.05 4.68 -16.45
C ALA A 73 6.88 4.09 -17.62
#